data_fb06c0367e329528359001fbd38e4739
#
_entry.id   fb06c0367e329528359001fbd38e4739
#
_cell.length_a   1.000
_cell.length_b   1.000
_cell.length_c   1.000
_cell.angle_alpha   90.00
_cell.angle_beta   90.00
_cell.angle_gamma   90.00
#
_symmetry.space_group_name_H-M   'P 1'
#
loop_
_entity.id
_entity.type
_entity.pdbx_description
1 polymer ?
#
loop_
_entity_poly.entity_id
_entity_poly.type
_entity_poly.pdbx_seq_one_letter_code
_entity_poly.pdbx_strand_id
1 'polypeptide(L)'
;MLIARTPDAAKKHAQRQLAIYSWNAKQWECLETLWTKESNWRPQAQNKQPVTITKNGKKIKVHAGGIPQILGMSPALSVENQVRLGLKYVHARYGSPCSALKFHLKRNYY
;
A
#
# COMPACT_ATOMS: atom_id res chain seq x y z
N MET A 1 18.54 8.17 -7.66
CA MET A 1 18.93 7.66 -6.32
C MET A 1 17.95 6.58 -5.90
N LEU A 2 18.45 5.45 -5.42
CA LEU A 2 17.60 4.36 -4.92
C LEU A 2 17.23 4.60 -3.47
N ILE A 3 15.96 4.36 -3.14
CA ILE A 3 15.51 4.41 -1.77
C ILE A 3 15.85 3.06 -1.11
N ALA A 4 16.42 3.09 0.08
CA ALA A 4 16.74 1.88 0.81
C ALA A 4 15.47 1.06 1.10
N ARG A 5 15.60 -0.26 1.04
CA ARG A 5 14.46 -1.18 1.23
C ARG A 5 14.24 -1.45 2.72
N THR A 6 14.00 -0.39 3.47
CA THR A 6 13.73 -0.44 4.91
C THR A 6 12.44 0.31 5.22
N PRO A 7 11.75 -0.03 6.32
CA PRO A 7 10.55 0.69 6.72
C PRO A 7 10.79 2.19 6.92
N ASP A 8 11.89 2.58 7.56
CA ASP A 8 12.17 3.99 7.82
C ASP A 8 12.34 4.80 6.53
N ALA A 9 13.11 4.27 5.57
CA ALA A 9 13.31 4.94 4.29
C ALA A 9 12.02 5.02 3.51
N ALA A 10 11.21 3.95 3.53
CA ALA A 10 9.92 3.92 2.85
C ALA A 10 8.96 4.96 3.43
N LYS A 11 8.91 5.09 4.76
CA LYS A 11 8.06 6.09 5.41
C LYS A 11 8.45 7.51 5.02
N LYS A 12 9.74 7.81 5.05
CA LYS A 12 10.23 9.14 4.68
C LYS A 12 9.88 9.48 3.23
N HIS A 13 10.07 8.52 2.33
CA HIS A 13 9.71 8.71 0.93
C HIS A 13 8.21 8.94 0.75
N ALA A 14 7.38 8.09 1.36
CA ALA A 14 5.93 8.21 1.26
C ALA A 14 5.43 9.55 1.81
N GLN A 15 5.96 9.98 2.94
CA GLN A 15 5.56 11.25 3.55
C GLN A 15 5.78 12.43 2.60
N ARG A 16 6.91 12.42 1.87
CA ARG A 16 7.18 13.47 0.88
C ARG A 16 6.22 13.41 -0.31
N GLN A 17 5.77 12.20 -0.68
CA GLN A 17 4.89 12.03 -1.83
C GLN A 17 3.45 12.47 -1.57
N LEU A 18 3.05 12.64 -0.33
CA LEU A 18 1.69 13.05 0.00
C LEU A 18 1.32 14.41 -0.59
N ALA A 19 2.31 15.27 -0.80
CA ALA A 19 2.09 16.60 -1.39
C ALA A 19 1.49 16.52 -2.80
N ILE A 20 1.78 15.45 -3.55
CA ILE A 20 1.23 15.23 -4.90
C ILE A 20 -0.29 15.20 -4.87
N TYR A 21 -0.86 14.68 -3.80
CA TYR A 21 -2.31 14.55 -3.62
C TYR A 21 -2.89 15.66 -2.74
N SER A 22 -2.09 16.62 -2.33
CA SER A 22 -2.48 17.68 -1.38
C SER A 22 -2.98 17.11 -0.04
N TRP A 23 -2.43 15.98 0.37
CA TRP A 23 -2.76 15.35 1.64
C TRP A 23 -1.91 15.96 2.75
N ASN A 24 -2.57 16.29 3.87
CA ASN A 24 -1.97 16.97 5.00
C ASN A 24 -1.43 15.96 6.05
N ALA A 25 -0.95 16.51 7.18
CA ALA A 25 -0.39 15.69 8.25
C ALA A 25 -1.38 14.66 8.80
N LYS A 26 -2.67 14.97 8.82
CA LYS A 26 -3.69 14.02 9.28
C LYS A 26 -3.77 12.82 8.35
N GLN A 27 -3.69 13.05 7.05
CA GLN A 27 -3.68 11.95 6.08
C GLN A 27 -2.41 11.12 6.21
N TRP A 28 -1.29 11.74 6.53
CA TRP A 28 -0.07 10.99 6.79
C TRP A 28 -0.22 10.05 7.99
N GLU A 29 -0.80 10.52 9.09
CA GLU A 29 -1.06 9.67 10.26
C GLU A 29 -1.89 8.45 9.90
N CYS A 30 -2.93 8.65 9.11
CA CYS A 30 -3.79 7.54 8.65
C CYS A 30 -3.02 6.56 7.76
N LEU A 31 -2.21 7.06 6.83
CA LEU A 31 -1.41 6.22 5.95
C LEU A 31 -0.39 5.42 6.75
N GLU A 32 0.29 6.07 7.68
CA GLU A 32 1.28 5.41 8.52
C GLU A 32 0.65 4.24 9.27
N THR A 33 -0.51 4.47 9.88
CA THR A 33 -1.25 3.43 10.61
C THR A 33 -1.70 2.32 9.67
N LEU A 34 -2.28 2.68 8.52
CA LEU A 34 -2.80 1.71 7.56
C LEU A 34 -1.71 0.75 7.08
N TRP A 35 -0.60 1.29 6.61
CA TRP A 35 0.47 0.45 6.05
C TRP A 35 1.29 -0.25 7.13
N THR A 36 1.26 0.24 8.37
CA THR A 36 1.78 -0.53 9.51
C THR A 36 0.96 -1.80 9.71
N LYS A 37 -0.37 -1.69 9.64
CA LYS A 37 -1.26 -2.86 9.76
C LYS A 37 -1.10 -3.83 8.59
N GLU A 38 -0.85 -3.31 7.39
CA GLU A 38 -0.75 -4.15 6.19
C GLU A 38 0.55 -4.94 6.13
N SER A 39 1.69 -4.29 6.33
CA SER A 39 2.99 -4.89 6.08
C SER A 39 4.06 -4.51 7.08
N ASN A 40 3.71 -3.68 8.05
CA ASN A 40 4.67 -3.03 8.93
C ASN A 40 5.74 -2.26 8.12
N TRP A 41 5.30 -1.70 6.98
CA TRP A 41 6.13 -0.92 6.05
C TRP A 41 7.28 -1.72 5.44
N ARG A 42 7.21 -3.06 5.44
CA ARG A 42 8.27 -3.90 4.88
C ARG A 42 8.07 -4.07 3.37
N PRO A 43 9.03 -3.60 2.55
CA PRO A 43 8.89 -3.76 1.09
C PRO A 43 8.82 -5.21 0.63
N GLN A 44 9.44 -6.14 1.36
CA GLN A 44 9.50 -7.55 1.01
C GLN A 44 8.26 -8.32 1.44
N ALA A 45 7.32 -7.69 2.12
CA ALA A 45 6.16 -8.39 2.67
C ALA A 45 5.31 -8.99 1.56
N GLN A 46 4.87 -10.22 1.76
CA GLN A 46 3.95 -10.91 0.87
C GLN A 46 3.03 -11.78 1.71
N ASN A 47 1.73 -11.66 1.48
CA ASN A 47 0.76 -12.52 2.15
C ASN A 47 0.86 -13.93 1.55
N LYS A 48 1.04 -14.94 2.39
CA LYS A 48 1.16 -16.33 1.96
C LYS A 48 -0.16 -16.90 1.48
N GLN A 49 -1.30 -16.35 1.93
CA GLN A 49 -2.62 -16.81 1.53
C GLN A 49 -3.00 -16.15 0.21
N PRO A 50 -3.16 -16.94 -0.86
CA PRO A 50 -3.59 -16.37 -2.15
C PRO A 50 -5.06 -16.02 -2.14
N VAL A 51 -5.41 -15.05 -2.97
CA VAL A 51 -6.81 -14.68 -3.24
C VAL A 51 -7.11 -15.02 -4.69
N THR A 52 -8.25 -15.64 -4.93
CA THR A 52 -8.68 -15.95 -6.30
C THR A 52 -9.38 -14.73 -6.88
N ILE A 53 -8.89 -14.28 -8.04
CA ILE A 53 -9.52 -13.19 -8.79
C ILE A 53 -9.87 -13.68 -10.20
N THR A 54 -10.79 -12.99 -10.86
CA THR A 54 -11.13 -13.27 -12.25
C THR A 54 -10.48 -12.22 -13.14
N LYS A 55 -9.68 -12.66 -14.10
CA LYS A 55 -9.01 -11.79 -15.06
C LYS A 55 -9.17 -12.35 -16.44
N ASN A 56 -9.74 -11.56 -17.36
CA ASN A 56 -10.01 -11.99 -18.75
C ASN A 56 -10.81 -13.28 -18.81
N GLY A 57 -11.80 -13.44 -17.92
CA GLY A 57 -12.64 -14.62 -17.86
C GLY A 57 -12.00 -15.83 -17.21
N LYS A 58 -10.77 -15.72 -16.73
CA LYS A 58 -10.06 -16.84 -16.09
C LYS A 58 -9.88 -16.55 -14.59
N LYS A 59 -10.03 -17.60 -13.78
CA LYS A 59 -9.73 -17.52 -12.34
C LYS A 59 -8.26 -17.74 -12.12
N ILE A 60 -7.61 -16.78 -11.46
CA ILE A 60 -6.20 -16.88 -11.10
C ILE A 60 -6.03 -16.60 -9.61
N LYS A 61 -4.96 -17.14 -9.02
CA LYS A 61 -4.60 -16.89 -7.64
C LYS A 61 -3.51 -15.84 -7.59
N VAL A 62 -3.70 -14.81 -6.77
CA VAL A 62 -2.72 -13.74 -6.58
C VAL A 62 -2.48 -13.52 -5.09
N HIS A 63 -1.30 -13.02 -4.76
CA HIS A 63 -0.93 -12.68 -3.38
C HIS A 63 -0.90 -11.18 -3.21
N ALA A 64 -1.32 -10.71 -2.04
CA ALA A 64 -1.08 -9.33 -1.66
C ALA A 64 0.41 -9.16 -1.38
N GLY A 65 1.00 -8.10 -1.88
CA GLY A 65 2.43 -7.88 -1.75
C GLY A 65 2.84 -6.45 -1.52
N GLY A 66 4.07 -6.28 -1.02
CA GLY A 66 4.70 -5.01 -0.81
C GLY A 66 4.17 -4.23 0.39
N ILE A 67 4.64 -3.01 0.52
CA ILE A 67 4.25 -2.12 1.61
C ILE A 67 2.73 -1.94 1.69
N PRO A 68 2.02 -1.68 0.56
CA PRO A 68 0.57 -1.45 0.63
C PRO A 68 -0.26 -2.73 0.63
N GLN A 69 0.34 -3.90 0.45
CA GLN A 69 -0.35 -5.19 0.36
C GLN A 69 -1.47 -5.17 -0.68
N ILE A 70 -1.11 -4.78 -1.90
CA ILE A 70 -2.02 -4.78 -3.04
C ILE A 70 -1.96 -6.14 -3.72
N LEU A 71 -3.12 -6.66 -4.11
CA LEU A 71 -3.21 -7.94 -4.81
C LEU A 71 -2.42 -7.88 -6.12
N GLY A 72 -1.52 -8.85 -6.30
CA GLY A 72 -0.69 -8.94 -7.49
C GLY A 72 0.54 -8.07 -7.50
N MET A 73 0.77 -7.24 -6.48
CA MET A 73 1.99 -6.44 -6.40
C MET A 73 3.17 -7.31 -6.03
N SER A 74 4.25 -7.21 -6.83
CA SER A 74 5.48 -7.93 -6.53
C SER A 74 6.22 -7.27 -5.37
N PRO A 75 6.66 -8.05 -4.36
CA PRO A 75 7.51 -7.49 -3.29
C PRO A 75 8.91 -7.14 -3.79
N ALA A 76 9.25 -7.50 -5.02
CA ALA A 76 10.53 -7.13 -5.63
C ALA A 76 10.53 -5.74 -6.25
N LEU A 77 9.36 -5.10 -6.40
CA LEU A 77 9.31 -3.73 -6.90
C LEU A 77 10.09 -2.78 -6.00
N SER A 78 10.66 -1.73 -6.59
CA SER A 78 11.36 -0.70 -5.81
C SER A 78 10.43 -0.06 -4.80
N VAL A 79 11.00 0.50 -3.73
CA VAL A 79 10.22 1.23 -2.74
C VAL A 79 9.45 2.38 -3.40
N GLU A 80 10.10 3.10 -4.32
CA GLU A 80 9.45 4.21 -5.05
C GLU A 80 8.20 3.73 -5.77
N ASN A 81 8.30 2.62 -6.49
CA ASN A 81 7.16 2.09 -7.24
C ASN A 81 6.08 1.54 -6.34
N GLN A 82 6.46 0.85 -5.26
CA GLN A 82 5.47 0.36 -4.29
C GLN A 82 4.68 1.52 -3.67
N VAL A 83 5.37 2.57 -3.26
CA VAL A 83 4.73 3.76 -2.67
C VAL A 83 3.85 4.45 -3.70
N ARG A 84 4.37 4.68 -4.91
CA ARG A 84 3.61 5.35 -5.97
C ARG A 84 2.32 4.61 -6.29
N LEU A 85 2.42 3.31 -6.50
CA LEU A 85 1.24 2.49 -6.81
C LEU A 85 0.30 2.39 -5.62
N GLY A 86 0.84 2.32 -4.41
CA GLY A 86 0.03 2.27 -3.19
C GLY A 86 -0.78 3.53 -2.97
N LEU A 87 -0.16 4.70 -3.16
CA LEU A 87 -0.86 5.99 -3.03
C LEU A 87 -1.91 6.16 -4.12
N LYS A 88 -1.60 5.73 -5.34
CA LYS A 88 -2.55 5.76 -6.45
C LYS A 88 -3.76 4.88 -6.15
N TYR A 89 -3.53 3.69 -5.60
CA TYR A 89 -4.59 2.77 -5.22
C TYR A 89 -5.51 3.37 -4.15
N VAL A 90 -4.91 3.94 -3.10
CA VAL A 90 -5.67 4.58 -2.01
C VAL A 90 -6.50 5.74 -2.55
N HIS A 91 -5.91 6.58 -3.38
CA HIS A 91 -6.61 7.74 -3.96
C HIS A 91 -7.78 7.30 -4.85
N ALA A 92 -7.53 6.34 -5.74
CA ALA A 92 -8.55 5.90 -6.70
C ALA A 92 -9.70 5.18 -6.04
N ARG A 93 -9.41 4.36 -5.01
CA ARG A 93 -10.42 3.49 -4.39
C ARG A 93 -11.13 4.14 -3.21
N TYR A 94 -10.43 4.95 -2.43
CA TYR A 94 -10.97 5.50 -1.17
C TYR A 94 -10.96 7.02 -1.11
N GLY A 95 -10.25 7.67 -2.00
CA GLY A 95 -10.11 9.12 -2.01
C GLY A 95 -8.99 9.63 -1.11
N SER A 96 -8.77 9.01 0.04
CA SER A 96 -7.76 9.47 0.99
C SER A 96 -7.31 8.34 1.91
N PRO A 97 -6.11 8.48 2.53
CA PRO A 97 -5.64 7.51 3.52
C PRO A 97 -6.58 7.32 4.72
N CYS A 98 -7.17 8.40 5.23
CA CYS A 98 -8.07 8.28 6.37
C CYS A 98 -9.34 7.52 6.02
N SER A 99 -9.87 7.70 4.81
CA SER A 99 -11.02 6.92 4.33
C SER A 99 -10.65 5.45 4.16
N ALA A 100 -9.47 5.16 3.64
CA ALA A 100 -8.98 3.79 3.49
C ALA A 100 -8.80 3.12 4.84
N LEU A 101 -8.23 3.83 5.82
CA LEU A 101 -8.05 3.30 7.17
C LEU A 101 -9.38 2.99 7.84
N LYS A 102 -10.35 3.87 7.69
CA LYS A 102 -11.70 3.66 8.24
C LYS A 102 -12.33 2.39 7.65
N PHE A 103 -12.18 2.19 6.35
CA PHE A 103 -12.67 0.98 5.68
C PHE A 103 -11.97 -0.27 6.23
N HIS A 104 -10.64 -0.22 6.36
CA HIS A 104 -9.85 -1.34 6.88
C HIS A 104 -10.24 -1.70 8.32
N LEU A 105 -10.45 -0.70 9.17
CA LEU A 105 -10.83 -0.94 10.57
C LEU A 105 -12.19 -1.62 10.69
N LYS A 106 -13.09 -1.39 9.74
CA LYS A 106 -14.39 -2.06 9.72
C LYS A 106 -14.33 -3.48 9.20
N ARG A 107 -13.45 -3.77 8.24
CA ARG A 107 -13.47 -5.01 7.47
C ARG A 107 -12.20 -5.85 7.56
N ASN A 108 -11.15 -5.34 8.22
CA ASN A 108 -9.82 -5.96 8.31
C ASN A 108 -9.13 -6.13 6.95
N TYR A 109 -9.54 -5.36 5.93
CA TYR A 109 -8.87 -5.32 4.63
C TYR A 109 -9.22 -4.01 3.93
N TYR A 110 -8.52 -3.73 2.86
CA TYR A 110 -8.84 -2.58 2.03
C TYR A 110 -8.58 -2.86 0.55
#